data_9b6399eccdef27b874201b7f9439e541
#
_entry.id   9b6399eccdef27b874201b7f9439e541
#
_cell.length_a   1.000
_cell.length_b   1.000
_cell.length_c   1.000
_cell.angle_alpha   90.00
_cell.angle_beta   90.00
_cell.angle_gamma   90.00
#
_symmetry.space_group_name_H-M   'P 1'
#
loop_
_entity.id
_entity.type
_entity.pdbx_description
1 polymer ?
#
loop_
_entity_poly.entity_id
_entity_poly.type
_entity_poly.pdbx_seq_one_letter_code
_entity_poly.pdbx_strand_id
1 'polypeptide(L)'
;TYLNNTFTSAYQIISENIGDVNYPQDEIDSLVEVLNTNIESEFNTYGSYYGISDLDTYKKSVYGFDSIDAFNEYATSSAQQYLLQKMIVTIIAADNDIHVSEDEINSYGNDLAQYYGYDDFNAIVDAVGSEVVSEIGYEILYQKVVEFECSQITEVEQ
;
A
#
# COMPACT_ATOMS: atom_id res chain seq x y z
N THR A 1 -15.80 1.49 1.03
CA THR A 1 -17.25 1.28 0.81
C THR A 1 -17.60 1.45 -0.66
N TYR A 2 -18.67 2.16 -1.08
CA TYR A 2 -19.08 2.27 -2.50
C TYR A 2 -17.96 2.86 -3.40
N LEU A 3 -17.33 3.96 -2.99
CA LEU A 3 -16.24 4.60 -3.71
C LEU A 3 -15.06 3.64 -3.96
N ASN A 4 -14.60 2.94 -2.94
CA ASN A 4 -13.50 2.00 -3.08
C ASN A 4 -13.85 0.82 -4.00
N ASN A 5 -15.07 0.29 -3.94
CA ASN A 5 -15.51 -0.78 -4.82
C ASN A 5 -15.56 -0.34 -6.28
N THR A 6 -16.00 0.89 -6.54
CA THR A 6 -16.07 1.47 -7.88
C THR A 6 -14.68 1.70 -8.45
N PHE A 7 -13.76 2.28 -7.66
CA PHE A 7 -12.36 2.44 -8.06
C PHE A 7 -11.69 1.08 -8.30
N THR A 8 -11.92 0.10 -7.41
CA THR A 8 -11.37 -1.25 -7.58
C THR A 8 -11.80 -1.88 -8.90
N SER A 9 -13.05 -1.70 -9.29
CA SER A 9 -13.56 -2.20 -10.58
C SER A 9 -12.92 -1.49 -11.78
N ALA A 10 -12.78 -0.16 -11.71
CA ALA A 10 -12.09 0.61 -12.75
C ALA A 10 -10.61 0.25 -12.83
N TYR A 11 -9.93 0.13 -11.70
CA TYR A 11 -8.54 -0.33 -11.62
C TYR A 11 -8.34 -1.72 -12.25
N GLN A 12 -9.24 -2.67 -11.97
CA GLN A 12 -9.17 -3.99 -12.57
C GLN A 12 -9.26 -3.94 -14.09
N ILE A 13 -10.18 -3.16 -14.64
CA ILE A 13 -10.32 -2.96 -16.10
C ILE A 13 -9.04 -2.35 -16.69
N ILE A 14 -8.46 -1.34 -16.05
CA ILE A 14 -7.23 -0.71 -16.49
C ILE A 14 -6.08 -1.72 -16.45
N SER A 15 -5.89 -2.42 -15.34
CA SER A 15 -4.81 -3.39 -15.16
C SER A 15 -4.85 -4.55 -16.15
N GLU A 16 -6.05 -5.01 -16.52
CA GLU A 16 -6.25 -6.07 -17.53
C GLU A 16 -5.92 -5.61 -18.96
N ASN A 17 -5.95 -4.30 -19.23
CA ASN A 17 -5.74 -3.71 -20.56
C ASN A 17 -4.41 -2.99 -20.74
N ILE A 18 -3.62 -2.82 -19.70
CA ILE A 18 -2.38 -2.01 -19.73
C ILE A 18 -1.22 -2.73 -20.49
N GLY A 19 -1.34 -4.04 -20.73
CA GLY A 19 -0.28 -4.84 -21.34
C GLY A 19 0.90 -5.14 -20.41
N ASP A 20 2.06 -5.46 -21.00
CA ASP A 20 3.26 -5.79 -20.23
C ASP A 20 3.83 -4.54 -19.55
N VAL A 21 3.98 -4.58 -18.22
CA VAL A 21 4.58 -3.51 -17.42
C VAL A 21 5.99 -3.92 -17.01
N ASN A 22 6.94 -3.01 -17.23
CA ASN A 22 8.30 -3.19 -16.75
C ASN A 22 8.47 -2.52 -15.39
N TYR A 23 8.53 -3.32 -14.34
CA TYR A 23 8.68 -2.83 -12.97
C TYR A 23 10.17 -2.62 -12.64
N PRO A 24 10.53 -1.52 -11.92
CA PRO A 24 11.85 -1.36 -11.34
C PRO A 24 12.14 -2.49 -10.34
N GLN A 25 13.18 -3.28 -10.60
CA GLN A 25 13.48 -4.44 -9.76
C GLN A 25 13.89 -4.05 -8.34
N ASP A 26 14.59 -2.94 -8.17
CA ASP A 26 14.98 -2.39 -6.88
C ASP A 26 13.78 -1.98 -6.01
N GLU A 27 12.72 -1.46 -6.61
CA GLU A 27 11.49 -1.16 -5.88
C GLU A 27 10.74 -2.43 -5.47
N ILE A 28 10.69 -3.46 -6.34
CA ILE A 28 10.13 -4.77 -5.98
C ILE A 28 10.90 -5.36 -4.81
N ASP A 29 12.23 -5.41 -4.92
CA ASP A 29 13.10 -6.00 -3.89
C ASP A 29 12.91 -5.28 -2.54
N SER A 30 12.81 -3.95 -2.55
CA SER A 30 12.57 -3.15 -1.34
C SER A 30 11.20 -3.46 -0.70
N LEU A 31 10.14 -3.57 -1.49
CA LEU A 31 8.81 -3.90 -0.98
C LEU A 31 8.75 -5.32 -0.40
N VAL A 32 9.41 -6.27 -1.07
CA VAL A 32 9.52 -7.66 -0.58
C VAL A 32 10.33 -7.72 0.71
N GLU A 33 11.40 -6.92 0.84
CA GLU A 33 12.19 -6.82 2.07
C GLU A 33 11.37 -6.25 3.23
N VAL A 34 10.60 -5.18 3.01
CA VAL A 34 9.69 -4.62 4.02
C VAL A 34 8.68 -5.65 4.49
N LEU A 35 8.04 -6.38 3.56
CA LEU A 35 7.12 -7.46 3.91
C LEU A 35 7.79 -8.53 4.76
N ASN A 36 8.98 -8.99 4.36
CA ASN A 36 9.72 -10.02 5.10
C ASN A 36 10.12 -9.54 6.50
N THR A 37 10.55 -8.28 6.65
CA THR A 37 10.92 -7.67 7.94
C THR A 37 9.71 -7.61 8.87
N ASN A 38 8.55 -7.23 8.36
CA ASN A 38 7.31 -7.19 9.14
C ASN A 38 6.90 -8.59 9.63
N ILE A 39 6.97 -9.59 8.75
CA ILE A 39 6.66 -10.98 9.11
C ILE A 39 7.68 -11.56 10.11
N GLU A 40 8.95 -11.21 9.98
CA GLU A 40 9.98 -11.61 10.95
C GLU A 40 9.72 -10.99 12.32
N SER A 41 9.34 -9.73 12.39
CA SER A 41 8.93 -9.06 13.63
C SER A 41 7.70 -9.71 14.26
N GLU A 42 6.72 -10.08 13.45
CA GLU A 42 5.53 -10.81 13.88
C GLU A 42 5.88 -12.20 14.39
N PHE A 43 6.73 -12.94 13.69
CA PHE A 43 7.25 -14.24 14.13
C PHE A 43 7.97 -14.15 15.46
N ASN A 44 8.84 -13.15 15.64
CA ASN A 44 9.54 -12.94 16.91
C ASN A 44 8.60 -12.66 18.08
N THR A 45 7.44 -12.06 17.80
CA THR A 45 6.42 -11.75 18.81
C THR A 45 5.50 -12.96 19.09
N TYR A 46 5.06 -13.65 18.07
CA TYR A 46 3.98 -14.64 18.18
C TYR A 46 4.39 -16.09 17.86
N GLY A 47 5.56 -16.33 17.25
CA GLY A 47 5.98 -17.67 16.83
C GLY A 47 5.94 -18.70 17.96
N SER A 48 6.43 -18.32 19.15
CA SER A 48 6.37 -19.21 20.34
C SER A 48 4.94 -19.48 20.82
N TYR A 49 4.03 -18.53 20.68
CA TYR A 49 2.62 -18.70 21.02
C TYR A 49 1.93 -19.72 20.12
N TYR A 50 2.31 -19.77 18.84
CA TYR A 50 1.81 -20.76 17.88
C TYR A 50 2.61 -22.08 17.92
N GLY A 51 3.64 -22.20 18.76
CA GLY A 51 4.51 -23.37 18.84
C GLY A 51 5.40 -23.56 17.61
N ILE A 52 5.65 -22.49 16.85
CA ILE A 52 6.48 -22.49 15.65
C ILE A 52 7.86 -21.94 16.00
N SER A 53 8.92 -22.67 15.62
CA SER A 53 10.30 -22.36 15.99
C SER A 53 11.17 -21.85 14.83
N ASP A 54 10.63 -21.82 13.60
CA ASP A 54 11.34 -21.32 12.44
C ASP A 54 10.43 -20.44 11.54
N LEU A 55 11.04 -19.44 10.91
CA LEU A 55 10.35 -18.40 10.13
C LEU A 55 9.67 -18.98 8.87
N ASP A 56 10.29 -19.95 8.20
CA ASP A 56 9.73 -20.53 6.98
C ASP A 56 8.45 -21.34 7.29
N THR A 57 8.45 -22.08 8.40
CA THR A 57 7.22 -22.74 8.88
C THR A 57 6.17 -21.72 9.30
N TYR A 58 6.57 -20.60 9.90
CA TYR A 58 5.64 -19.52 10.24
C TYR A 58 4.99 -18.93 8.98
N LYS A 59 5.79 -18.55 7.98
CA LYS A 59 5.30 -18.04 6.69
C LYS A 59 4.29 -18.99 6.04
N LYS A 60 4.60 -20.29 5.99
CA LYS A 60 3.68 -21.28 5.39
C LYS A 60 2.40 -21.48 6.21
N SER A 61 2.54 -21.70 7.52
CA SER A 61 1.41 -22.11 8.35
C SER A 61 0.46 -20.98 8.69
N VAL A 62 0.99 -19.77 8.96
CA VAL A 62 0.18 -18.61 9.36
C VAL A 62 -0.44 -17.92 8.14
N TYR A 63 0.30 -17.83 7.05
CA TYR A 63 -0.19 -17.19 5.81
C TYR A 63 -0.80 -18.17 4.81
N GLY A 64 -0.76 -19.49 5.09
CA GLY A 64 -1.49 -20.50 4.32
C GLY A 64 -0.84 -20.88 2.99
N PHE A 65 0.50 -20.84 2.90
CA PHE A 65 1.22 -21.24 1.70
C PHE A 65 1.72 -22.68 1.77
N ASP A 66 1.64 -23.41 0.66
CA ASP A 66 2.11 -24.79 0.56
C ASP A 66 3.64 -24.91 0.59
N SER A 67 4.35 -23.86 0.12
CA SER A 67 5.81 -23.83 0.07
C SER A 67 6.35 -22.40 0.29
N ILE A 68 7.64 -22.29 0.60
CA ILE A 68 8.31 -20.99 0.68
C ILE A 68 8.43 -20.34 -0.70
N ASP A 69 8.57 -21.13 -1.76
CA ASP A 69 8.60 -20.60 -3.12
C ASP A 69 7.25 -19.95 -3.49
N ALA A 70 6.12 -20.60 -3.15
CA ALA A 70 4.79 -20.02 -3.34
C ALA A 70 4.60 -18.71 -2.55
N PHE A 71 5.14 -18.64 -1.33
CA PHE A 71 5.17 -17.37 -0.57
C PHE A 71 6.00 -16.29 -1.27
N ASN A 72 7.18 -16.63 -1.78
CA ASN A 72 8.05 -15.67 -2.46
C ASN A 72 7.44 -15.16 -3.78
N GLU A 73 6.78 -16.04 -4.54
CA GLU A 73 6.03 -15.66 -5.74
C GLU A 73 4.88 -14.72 -5.40
N TYR A 74 4.15 -15.00 -4.33
CA TYR A 74 3.09 -14.13 -3.82
C TYR A 74 3.64 -12.76 -3.40
N ALA A 75 4.74 -12.72 -2.65
CA ALA A 75 5.35 -11.47 -2.20
C ALA A 75 5.77 -10.59 -3.39
N THR A 76 6.40 -11.18 -4.40
CA THR A 76 6.78 -10.49 -5.64
C THR A 76 5.56 -9.99 -6.40
N SER A 77 4.54 -10.82 -6.58
CA SER A 77 3.30 -10.44 -7.26
C SER A 77 2.57 -9.32 -6.53
N SER A 78 2.53 -9.36 -5.19
CA SER A 78 1.91 -8.31 -4.38
C SER A 78 2.66 -6.98 -4.51
N ALA A 79 4.00 -7.01 -4.53
CA ALA A 79 4.82 -5.83 -4.77
C ALA A 79 4.54 -5.22 -6.16
N GLN A 80 4.47 -6.06 -7.21
CA GLN A 80 4.12 -5.62 -8.56
C GLN A 80 2.73 -4.99 -8.63
N GLN A 81 1.73 -5.58 -7.98
CA GLN A 81 0.37 -5.02 -7.92
C GLN A 81 0.33 -3.66 -7.22
N TYR A 82 1.06 -3.52 -6.11
CA TYR A 82 1.18 -2.24 -5.42
C TYR A 82 1.83 -1.17 -6.29
N LEU A 83 2.95 -1.49 -6.96
CA LEU A 83 3.61 -0.56 -7.88
C LEU A 83 2.72 -0.18 -9.06
N LEU A 84 2.00 -1.14 -9.64
CA LEU A 84 1.06 -0.86 -10.72
C LEU A 84 -0.03 0.11 -10.26
N GLN A 85 -0.61 -0.12 -9.09
CA GLN A 85 -1.60 0.80 -8.52
C GLN A 85 -1.01 2.20 -8.32
N LYS A 86 0.20 2.30 -7.77
CA LYS A 86 0.89 3.57 -7.55
C LYS A 86 1.15 4.31 -8.86
N MET A 87 1.57 3.60 -9.91
CA MET A 87 1.77 4.16 -11.24
C MET A 87 0.46 4.68 -11.84
N ILE A 88 -0.62 3.90 -11.80
CA ILE A 88 -1.93 4.30 -12.33
C ILE A 88 -2.45 5.54 -11.59
N VAL A 89 -2.42 5.55 -10.27
CA VAL A 89 -2.84 6.70 -9.46
C VAL A 89 -2.03 7.95 -9.80
N THR A 90 -0.72 7.81 -9.94
CA THR A 90 0.17 8.92 -10.28
C THR A 90 -0.11 9.49 -11.68
N ILE A 91 -0.39 8.63 -12.67
CA ILE A 91 -0.73 9.04 -14.04
C ILE A 91 -2.07 9.79 -14.05
N ILE A 92 -3.10 9.22 -13.41
CA ILE A 92 -4.42 9.87 -13.34
C ILE A 92 -4.31 11.23 -12.65
N ALA A 93 -3.56 11.31 -11.56
CA ALA A 93 -3.35 12.55 -10.83
C ALA A 93 -2.66 13.61 -11.72
N ALA A 94 -1.60 13.22 -12.44
CA ALA A 94 -0.86 14.12 -13.33
C ALA A 94 -1.72 14.63 -14.51
N ASP A 95 -2.50 13.75 -15.12
CA ASP A 95 -3.36 14.08 -16.26
C ASP A 95 -4.53 15.00 -15.88
N ASN A 96 -4.89 15.06 -14.60
CA ASN A 96 -6.04 15.83 -14.09
C ASN A 96 -5.66 16.93 -13.09
N ASP A 97 -4.37 17.32 -13.03
CA ASP A 97 -3.86 18.37 -12.11
C ASP A 97 -4.23 18.14 -10.64
N ILE A 98 -4.30 16.86 -10.21
CA ILE A 98 -4.58 16.49 -8.82
C ILE A 98 -3.25 16.50 -8.05
N HIS A 99 -3.16 17.38 -7.07
CA HIS A 99 -1.95 17.57 -6.26
C HIS A 99 -2.23 17.43 -4.78
N VAL A 100 -1.20 17.06 -4.03
CA VAL A 100 -1.20 17.06 -2.57
C VAL A 100 -0.29 18.19 -2.09
N SER A 101 -0.80 19.05 -1.23
CA SER A 101 -0.04 20.14 -0.63
C SER A 101 0.66 19.70 0.65
N GLU A 102 1.71 20.44 1.04
CA GLU A 102 2.38 20.22 2.34
C GLU A 102 1.42 20.42 3.53
N ASP A 103 0.46 21.34 3.41
CA ASP A 103 -0.54 21.60 4.46
C ASP A 103 -1.46 20.37 4.64
N GLU A 104 -1.83 19.70 3.57
CA GLU A 104 -2.63 18.46 3.65
C GLU A 104 -1.84 17.32 4.29
N ILE A 105 -0.57 17.16 3.93
CA ILE A 105 0.32 16.16 4.54
C ILE A 105 0.47 16.43 6.04
N ASN A 106 0.74 17.69 6.41
CA ASN A 106 0.89 18.07 7.80
C ASN A 106 -0.40 17.89 8.60
N SER A 107 -1.55 18.24 8.02
CA SER A 107 -2.85 18.06 8.67
C SER A 107 -3.13 16.59 8.94
N TYR A 108 -2.99 15.74 7.92
CA TYR A 108 -3.20 14.30 8.03
C TYR A 108 -2.21 13.66 9.01
N GLY A 109 -0.93 14.06 8.93
CA GLY A 109 0.12 13.58 9.83
C GLY A 109 -0.14 13.94 11.30
N ASN A 110 -0.67 15.13 11.59
CA ASN A 110 -1.05 15.52 12.94
C ASN A 110 -2.28 14.76 13.45
N ASP A 111 -3.26 14.44 12.59
CA ASP A 111 -4.39 13.60 12.95
C ASP A 111 -3.92 12.16 13.30
N LEU A 112 -2.97 11.61 12.55
CA LEU A 112 -2.33 10.34 12.87
C LEU A 112 -1.55 10.40 14.19
N ALA A 113 -0.80 11.49 14.42
CA ALA A 113 -0.06 11.68 15.65
C ALA A 113 -1.00 11.64 16.86
N GLN A 114 -2.10 12.36 16.80
CA GLN A 114 -3.12 12.34 17.85
C GLN A 114 -3.71 10.93 18.06
N TYR A 115 -3.98 10.21 16.97
CA TYR A 115 -4.55 8.85 17.03
C TYR A 115 -3.60 7.84 17.69
N TYR A 116 -2.29 7.95 17.40
CA TYR A 116 -1.27 7.05 17.93
C TYR A 116 -0.62 7.54 19.23
N GLY A 117 -1.02 8.71 19.75
CA GLY A 117 -0.53 9.26 21.02
C GLY A 117 0.85 9.92 20.93
N TYR A 118 1.23 10.40 19.74
CA TYR A 118 2.39 11.27 19.54
C TYR A 118 2.00 12.74 19.75
N ASP A 119 2.97 13.59 20.11
CA ASP A 119 2.72 15.00 20.34
C ASP A 119 2.34 15.76 19.06
N ASP A 120 3.01 15.45 17.94
CA ASP A 120 2.75 16.03 16.62
C ASP A 120 3.31 15.14 15.50
N PHE A 121 3.14 15.55 14.23
CA PHE A 121 3.64 14.82 13.07
C PHE A 121 5.16 14.67 13.06
N ASN A 122 5.93 15.67 13.54
CA ASN A 122 7.38 15.56 13.59
C ASN A 122 7.81 14.43 14.52
N ALA A 123 7.11 14.22 15.64
CA ALA A 123 7.38 13.12 16.55
C ALA A 123 7.17 11.74 15.87
N ILE A 124 6.22 11.61 14.94
CA ILE A 124 6.10 10.39 14.11
C ILE A 124 7.31 10.26 13.18
N VAL A 125 7.66 11.33 12.44
CA VAL A 125 8.81 11.34 11.52
C VAL A 125 10.11 10.96 12.24
N ASP A 126 10.33 11.49 13.44
CA ASP A 126 11.49 11.17 14.26
C ASP A 126 11.50 9.70 14.74
N ALA A 127 10.33 9.10 14.95
CA ALA A 127 10.19 7.73 15.44
C ALA A 127 10.32 6.67 14.33
N VAL A 128 9.76 6.94 13.13
CA VAL A 128 9.63 5.92 12.07
C VAL A 128 10.40 6.27 10.79
N GLY A 129 10.97 7.48 10.69
CA GLY A 129 11.74 7.93 9.53
C GLY A 129 10.96 8.86 8.60
N SER A 130 11.68 9.53 7.71
CA SER A 130 11.13 10.54 6.79
C SER A 130 10.28 9.93 5.66
N GLU A 131 10.40 8.64 5.40
CA GLU A 131 9.63 7.91 4.39
C GLU A 131 8.12 8.01 4.65
N VAL A 132 7.70 8.13 5.91
CA VAL A 132 6.28 8.29 6.29
C VAL A 132 5.63 9.53 5.64
N VAL A 133 6.41 10.57 5.36
CA VAL A 133 5.91 11.78 4.67
C VAL A 133 5.44 11.45 3.25
N SER A 134 6.22 10.67 2.51
CA SER A 134 5.88 10.25 1.16
C SER A 134 4.72 9.25 1.13
N GLU A 135 4.64 8.37 2.12
CA GLU A 135 3.53 7.41 2.24
C GLU A 135 2.21 8.13 2.55
N ILE A 136 2.22 9.12 3.46
CA ILE A 136 1.04 9.96 3.73
C ILE A 136 0.66 10.76 2.47
N GLY A 137 1.65 11.33 1.78
CA GLY A 137 1.41 12.05 0.53
C GLY A 137 0.74 11.17 -0.53
N TYR A 138 1.19 9.92 -0.67
CA TYR A 138 0.57 8.95 -1.58
C TYR A 138 -0.85 8.55 -1.14
N GLU A 139 -1.07 8.32 0.15
CA GLU A 139 -2.40 7.99 0.67
C GLU A 139 -3.43 9.09 0.38
N ILE A 140 -3.06 10.35 0.60
CA ILE A 140 -3.91 11.50 0.26
C ILE A 140 -4.15 11.58 -1.25
N LEU A 141 -3.10 11.39 -2.07
CA LEU A 141 -3.20 11.39 -3.52
C LEU A 141 -4.16 10.30 -4.01
N TYR A 142 -4.02 9.09 -3.47
CA TYR A 142 -4.90 7.96 -3.76
C TYR A 142 -6.36 8.31 -3.46
N GLN A 143 -6.64 8.86 -2.29
CA GLN A 143 -8.01 9.25 -1.90
C GLN A 143 -8.59 10.30 -2.86
N LYS A 144 -7.80 11.33 -3.22
CA LYS A 144 -8.23 12.36 -4.18
C LYS A 144 -8.52 11.79 -5.56
N VAL A 145 -7.69 10.87 -6.05
CA VAL A 145 -7.92 10.20 -7.34
C VAL A 145 -9.16 9.33 -7.29
N VAL A 146 -9.38 8.57 -6.21
CA VAL A 146 -10.60 7.77 -6.04
C VAL A 146 -11.84 8.65 -6.05
N GLU A 147 -11.83 9.77 -5.34
CA GLU A 147 -12.94 10.73 -5.31
C GLU A 147 -13.18 11.35 -6.70
N PHE A 148 -12.11 11.73 -7.40
CA PHE A 148 -12.18 12.27 -8.76
C PHE A 148 -12.81 11.27 -9.72
N GLU A 149 -12.28 10.05 -9.82
CA GLU A 149 -12.78 8.99 -10.70
C GLU A 149 -14.26 8.66 -10.41
N CYS A 150 -14.62 8.55 -9.13
CA CYS A 150 -16.01 8.30 -8.75
C CYS A 150 -16.95 9.47 -9.12
N SER A 151 -16.44 10.70 -9.13
CA SER A 151 -17.23 11.88 -9.58
C SER A 151 -17.51 11.88 -11.08
N GLN A 152 -16.68 11.19 -11.88
CA GLN A 152 -16.85 11.07 -13.33
C GLN A 152 -17.88 10.00 -13.73
N ILE A 153 -18.23 9.12 -12.81
CA ILE A 153 -19.19 8.04 -13.08
C ILE A 153 -20.61 8.60 -13.00
N THR A 154 -21.25 8.70 -14.16
CA THR A 154 -22.67 9.02 -14.24
C THR A 154 -23.46 7.76 -14.00
N GLU A 155 -24.27 7.72 -12.92
CA GLU A 155 -25.24 6.66 -12.74
C GLU A 155 -26.20 6.66 -13.94
N VAL A 156 -26.14 5.62 -14.73
CA VAL A 156 -27.17 5.37 -15.74
C VAL A 156 -28.34 4.75 -14.98
N GLU A 157 -29.35 5.54 -14.66
CA GLU A 157 -30.63 5.03 -14.15
C GLU A 157 -31.18 4.01 -15.16
N GLN A 158 -31.35 2.77 -14.70
CA GLN A 158 -32.01 1.70 -15.45
C GLN A 158 -33.53 1.81 -15.28
#